data_842b8b4b90b967c66442eee6e49a4312
#
_entry.id   842b8b4b90b967c66442eee6e49a4312
#
_cell.length_a   1.000
_cell.length_b   1.000
_cell.length_c   1.000
_cell.angle_alpha   90.00
_cell.angle_beta   90.00
_cell.angle_gamma   90.00
#
_symmetry.space_group_name_H-M   'P 1'
#
loop_
_entity.id
_entity.type
_entity.pdbx_description
1 polymer ?
#
loop_
_entity_poly.entity_id
_entity_poly.type
_entity_poly.pdbx_seq_one_letter_code
_entity_poly.pdbx_strand_id
1 'polypeptide(L)'
;MKEHYDVVILGSGPAGSNFARRIDGIKYDVLLVNGAKQRGEKPCGGLISPDAQKLLAEYDINLPKDVLASPQLFSVKTIDLETEMVKYYGRNYINVDRAKFDQFFVDMVPEYVDKVDAICTHVEKCREGYCLTLNDGVEEKVIYCDYVVGAEGANSIVRKCLFPECKVHRYVAIQQWFEASEENPYYSCIFDEETSSSCSWIFFKDGKMILGGAFEPKNCRKAFERQKEKLVEKGFVPKGVFDYPIKTEACQVVRPHLDYGICQGAEHAFLIGEAAGFISASSLEGISFALASGEALAKAFLEEKDILKKYKKETRSLRLKTWLKCVKRPFMYHPLLRNLVMKSGITTIKVKV
;
A
#
# COMPACT_ATOMS: atom_id res chain seq x y z
N MET A 1 11.13 -14.66 22.84
CA MET A 1 9.82 -14.96 22.22
C MET A 1 9.14 -16.03 23.04
N LYS A 2 7.89 -15.86 23.45
CA LYS A 2 7.08 -16.83 24.19
C LYS A 2 6.55 -17.92 23.25
N GLU A 3 6.09 -19.03 23.78
CA GLU A 3 5.42 -20.09 22.96
C GLU A 3 3.95 -19.72 22.66
N HIS A 4 3.32 -18.90 23.52
CA HIS A 4 1.93 -18.46 23.37
C HIS A 4 1.83 -16.93 23.56
N TYR A 5 0.97 -16.29 22.78
CA TYR A 5 0.55 -14.90 22.88
C TYR A 5 -0.96 -14.78 22.76
N ASP A 6 -1.56 -13.77 23.35
CA ASP A 6 -2.98 -13.50 23.11
C ASP A 6 -3.19 -13.05 21.66
N VAL A 7 -2.33 -12.17 21.14
CA VAL A 7 -2.44 -11.61 19.79
C VAL A 7 -1.12 -11.70 19.04
N VAL A 8 -1.12 -12.31 17.86
CA VAL A 8 0.01 -12.29 16.93
C VAL A 8 -0.35 -11.47 15.70
N ILE A 9 0.47 -10.44 15.43
CA ILE A 9 0.32 -9.53 14.29
C ILE A 9 1.39 -9.88 13.26
N LEU A 10 0.99 -10.35 12.08
CA LEU A 10 1.90 -10.67 11.00
C LEU A 10 2.03 -9.47 10.06
N GLY A 11 3.21 -8.84 10.05
CA GLY A 11 3.54 -7.69 9.21
C GLY A 11 3.55 -6.37 9.97
N SER A 12 4.71 -5.71 9.95
CA SER A 12 5.01 -4.43 10.61
C SER A 12 4.91 -3.20 9.69
N GLY A 13 4.22 -3.33 8.55
CA GLY A 13 3.88 -2.17 7.71
C GLY A 13 2.85 -1.25 8.39
N PRO A 14 2.42 -0.15 7.73
CA PRO A 14 1.55 0.86 8.34
C PRO A 14 0.27 0.33 8.98
N ALA A 15 -0.28 -0.79 8.49
CA ALA A 15 -1.49 -1.38 9.09
C ALA A 15 -1.18 -2.09 10.41
N GLY A 16 -0.19 -2.99 10.41
CA GLY A 16 0.17 -3.79 11.59
C GLY A 16 0.78 -2.94 12.69
N SER A 17 1.72 -2.04 12.35
CA SER A 17 2.31 -1.13 13.33
C SER A 17 1.29 -0.16 13.91
N ASN A 18 0.34 0.36 13.09
CA ASN A 18 -0.72 1.22 13.60
C ASN A 18 -1.69 0.48 14.54
N PHE A 19 -1.99 -0.79 14.27
CA PHE A 19 -2.75 -1.62 15.18
C PHE A 19 -1.96 -1.92 16.47
N ALA A 20 -0.69 -2.36 16.33
CA ALA A 20 0.17 -2.72 17.45
C ALA A 20 0.40 -1.57 18.44
N ARG A 21 0.54 -0.33 17.95
CA ARG A 21 0.73 0.83 18.84
C ARG A 21 -0.53 1.25 19.62
N ARG A 22 -1.70 0.73 19.24
CA ARG A 22 -3.01 1.12 19.79
C ARG A 22 -3.69 0.03 20.60
N ILE A 23 -3.21 -1.21 20.52
CA ILE A 23 -3.76 -2.31 21.32
C ILE A 23 -3.37 -2.16 22.79
N ASP A 24 -4.26 -2.58 23.69
CA ASP A 24 -4.01 -2.52 25.12
C ASP A 24 -3.09 -3.65 25.59
N GLY A 25 -1.85 -3.31 25.88
CA GLY A 25 -0.84 -4.28 26.35
C GLY A 25 -0.91 -4.64 27.82
N ILE A 26 -1.77 -3.99 28.61
CA ILE A 26 -2.07 -4.45 29.97
C ILE A 26 -2.98 -5.69 29.89
N LYS A 27 -3.81 -5.71 28.86
CA LYS A 27 -4.83 -6.74 28.67
C LYS A 27 -4.38 -7.90 27.79
N TYR A 28 -3.50 -7.65 26.83
CA TYR A 28 -3.08 -8.64 25.83
C TYR A 28 -1.56 -8.76 25.78
N ASP A 29 -1.09 -10.00 25.81
CA ASP A 29 0.28 -10.33 25.40
C ASP A 29 0.35 -10.29 23.85
N VAL A 30 1.14 -9.39 23.29
CA VAL A 30 1.15 -9.11 21.85
C VAL A 30 2.51 -9.36 21.24
N LEU A 31 2.53 -10.05 20.11
CA LEU A 31 3.71 -10.22 19.25
C LEU A 31 3.49 -9.52 17.91
N LEU A 32 4.41 -8.65 17.52
CA LEU A 32 4.53 -8.07 16.18
C LEU A 32 5.66 -8.75 15.40
N VAL A 33 5.29 -9.42 14.30
CA VAL A 33 6.24 -10.11 13.42
C VAL A 33 6.63 -9.21 12.25
N ASN A 34 7.90 -8.85 12.18
CA ASN A 34 8.48 -8.03 11.13
C ASN A 34 9.19 -8.91 10.09
N GLY A 35 8.62 -9.03 8.90
CA GLY A 35 9.22 -9.81 7.81
C GLY A 35 10.18 -9.02 6.89
N ALA A 36 10.45 -7.76 7.17
CA ALA A 36 11.24 -6.90 6.28
C ALA A 36 12.68 -7.37 6.14
N LYS A 37 13.30 -7.85 7.22
CA LYS A 37 14.68 -8.34 7.22
C LYS A 37 14.90 -9.51 6.25
N GLN A 38 13.93 -10.42 6.13
CA GLN A 38 14.01 -11.60 5.28
C GLN A 38 13.49 -11.34 3.84
N ARG A 39 12.50 -10.46 3.68
CA ARG A 39 11.85 -10.18 2.39
C ARG A 39 12.37 -8.94 1.69
N GLY A 40 13.11 -8.09 2.42
CA GLY A 40 13.45 -6.76 1.98
C GLY A 40 12.29 -5.77 2.12
N GLU A 41 12.60 -4.51 1.87
CA GLU A 41 11.64 -3.41 1.94
C GLU A 41 10.58 -3.52 0.82
N LYS A 42 9.35 -3.09 1.11
CA LYS A 42 8.30 -3.07 0.10
C LYS A 42 8.56 -1.95 -0.92
N PRO A 43 8.72 -2.27 -2.21
CA PRO A 43 8.80 -1.26 -3.26
C PRO A 43 7.58 -0.35 -3.24
N CYS A 44 7.81 0.95 -3.08
CA CYS A 44 6.74 1.94 -3.02
C CYS A 44 7.31 3.33 -3.32
N GLY A 45 6.53 4.17 -3.97
CA GLY A 45 6.92 5.56 -4.21
C GLY A 45 7.09 6.41 -2.95
N GLY A 46 6.55 6.00 -1.81
CA GLY A 46 6.65 6.76 -0.56
C GLY A 46 5.91 8.11 -0.61
N LEU A 47 4.77 8.16 -1.32
CA LEU A 47 3.96 9.37 -1.42
C LEU A 47 2.76 9.27 -0.47
N ILE A 48 2.75 10.13 0.55
CA ILE A 48 1.67 10.22 1.53
C ILE A 48 0.55 11.09 0.95
N SER A 49 -0.56 10.47 0.63
CA SER A 49 -1.73 11.12 0.03
C SER A 49 -2.43 12.07 1.02
N PRO A 50 -3.23 13.06 0.54
CA PRO A 50 -4.03 13.92 1.42
C PRO A 50 -4.92 13.14 2.39
N ASP A 51 -5.45 11.99 1.97
CA ASP A 51 -6.25 11.12 2.86
C ASP A 51 -5.39 10.53 4.01
N ALA A 52 -4.14 10.16 3.72
CA ALA A 52 -3.22 9.66 4.75
C ALA A 52 -2.70 10.81 5.65
N GLN A 53 -2.42 11.99 5.08
CA GLN A 53 -2.04 13.19 5.84
C GLN A 53 -3.12 13.56 6.88
N LYS A 54 -4.38 13.49 6.49
CA LYS A 54 -5.51 13.72 7.40
C LYS A 54 -5.50 12.75 8.57
N LEU A 55 -5.27 11.45 8.31
CA LEU A 55 -5.20 10.45 9.37
C LEU A 55 -4.00 10.65 10.29
N LEU A 56 -2.83 11.03 9.75
CA LEU A 56 -1.67 11.37 10.58
C LEU A 56 -2.01 12.52 11.55
N ALA A 57 -2.68 13.57 11.05
CA ALA A 57 -3.13 14.68 11.88
C ALA A 57 -4.19 14.25 12.91
N GLU A 58 -5.17 13.42 12.53
CA GLU A 58 -6.18 12.88 13.45
C GLU A 58 -5.58 11.99 14.56
N TYR A 59 -4.44 11.35 14.27
CA TYR A 59 -3.74 10.48 15.23
C TYR A 59 -2.65 11.21 16.01
N ASP A 60 -2.52 12.53 15.82
CA ASP A 60 -1.47 13.38 16.41
C ASP A 60 -0.05 12.87 16.10
N ILE A 61 0.17 12.45 14.86
CA ILE A 61 1.45 11.93 14.37
C ILE A 61 2.15 12.99 13.53
N ASN A 62 3.29 13.47 14.02
CA ASN A 62 4.20 14.34 13.30
C ASN A 62 5.33 13.53 12.68
N LEU A 63 5.55 13.68 11.37
CA LEU A 63 6.64 12.99 10.68
C LEU A 63 7.99 13.66 11.01
N PRO A 64 8.99 12.90 11.46
CA PRO A 64 10.33 13.44 11.68
C PRO A 64 10.96 13.92 10.36
N LYS A 65 11.89 14.88 10.47
CA LYS A 65 12.54 15.48 9.30
C LYS A 65 13.30 14.46 8.45
N ASP A 66 13.92 13.49 9.07
CA ASP A 66 14.71 12.44 8.41
C ASP A 66 13.89 11.41 7.65
N VAL A 67 12.57 11.36 7.91
CA VAL A 67 11.60 10.57 7.13
C VAL A 67 11.24 11.27 5.82
N LEU A 68 11.36 12.59 5.75
CA LEU A 68 11.00 13.37 4.57
C LEU A 68 12.06 13.23 3.46
N ALA A 69 11.57 13.14 2.22
CA ALA A 69 12.39 13.15 1.01
C ALA A 69 12.13 14.42 0.18
N SER A 70 13.04 14.80 -0.69
CA SER A 70 12.93 16.00 -1.54
C SER A 70 12.74 15.59 -3.01
N PRO A 71 12.03 16.42 -3.82
CA PRO A 71 11.18 17.56 -3.45
C PRO A 71 9.82 17.14 -2.88
N GLN A 72 9.12 18.06 -2.21
CA GLN A 72 7.70 17.88 -1.89
C GLN A 72 6.84 18.12 -3.14
N LEU A 73 5.74 17.38 -3.30
CA LEU A 73 4.95 17.37 -4.52
C LEU A 73 3.62 18.11 -4.30
N PHE A 74 3.38 19.18 -5.09
CA PHE A 74 2.23 20.08 -4.91
C PHE A 74 1.16 19.92 -5.99
N SER A 75 1.46 19.18 -7.05
CA SER A 75 0.51 18.97 -8.14
C SER A 75 0.66 17.61 -8.80
N VAL A 76 -0.42 17.17 -9.44
CA VAL A 76 -0.45 16.00 -10.31
C VAL A 76 -0.45 16.45 -11.76
N LYS A 77 0.54 15.99 -12.54
CA LYS A 77 0.56 16.10 -13.99
C LYS A 77 -0.05 14.81 -14.56
N THR A 78 -1.24 14.90 -15.13
CA THR A 78 -1.89 13.77 -15.79
C THR A 78 -1.51 13.75 -17.26
N ILE A 79 -1.00 12.62 -17.74
CA ILE A 79 -0.61 12.38 -19.13
C ILE A 79 -1.46 11.23 -19.66
N ASP A 80 -2.14 11.45 -20.75
CA ASP A 80 -2.86 10.43 -21.53
C ASP A 80 -2.05 10.13 -22.79
N LEU A 81 -1.46 8.94 -22.89
CA LEU A 81 -0.58 8.59 -24.03
C LEU A 81 -1.35 8.33 -25.31
N GLU A 82 -2.64 7.99 -25.28
CA GLU A 82 -3.44 7.84 -26.51
C GLU A 82 -3.74 9.19 -27.17
N THR A 83 -4.12 10.18 -26.38
CA THR A 83 -4.53 11.52 -26.90
C THR A 83 -3.43 12.57 -26.78
N GLU A 84 -2.31 12.26 -26.16
CA GLU A 84 -1.19 13.14 -25.83
C GLU A 84 -1.61 14.37 -24.98
N MET A 85 -2.78 14.27 -24.37
CA MET A 85 -3.32 15.35 -23.53
C MET A 85 -2.60 15.40 -22.18
N VAL A 86 -2.21 16.61 -21.78
CA VAL A 86 -1.63 16.89 -20.47
C VAL A 86 -2.54 17.83 -19.70
N LYS A 87 -2.79 17.52 -18.42
CA LYS A 87 -3.53 18.36 -17.48
C LYS A 87 -2.85 18.37 -16.12
N TYR A 88 -2.93 19.48 -15.43
CA TYR A 88 -2.39 19.65 -14.10
C TYR A 88 -3.53 19.83 -13.10
N TYR A 89 -3.38 19.21 -11.93
CA TYR A 89 -4.36 19.25 -10.84
C TYR A 89 -3.64 19.61 -9.53
N GLY A 90 -4.24 20.52 -8.75
CA GLY A 90 -3.75 20.85 -7.42
C GLY A 90 -3.99 19.68 -6.47
N ARG A 91 -2.92 18.97 -6.12
CA ARG A 91 -2.95 17.88 -5.15
C ARG A 91 -1.55 17.68 -4.58
N ASN A 92 -1.41 17.91 -3.30
CA ASN A 92 -0.14 17.74 -2.61
C ASN A 92 0.07 16.31 -2.12
N TYR A 93 1.32 15.88 -2.18
CA TYR A 93 1.79 14.65 -1.54
C TYR A 93 3.01 14.98 -0.67
N ILE A 94 3.06 14.45 0.54
CA ILE A 94 4.30 14.44 1.31
C ILE A 94 5.17 13.33 0.76
N ASN A 95 6.35 13.68 0.27
CA ASN A 95 7.34 12.75 -0.23
C ASN A 95 8.18 12.25 0.95
N VAL A 96 8.24 10.94 1.14
CA VAL A 96 8.95 10.33 2.27
C VAL A 96 9.82 9.17 1.79
N ASP A 97 10.92 8.92 2.50
CA ASP A 97 11.61 7.65 2.45
C ASP A 97 10.70 6.58 3.05
N ARG A 98 10.32 5.60 2.25
CA ARG A 98 9.34 4.60 2.64
C ARG A 98 9.85 3.66 3.73
N ALA A 99 11.12 3.31 3.70
CA ALA A 99 11.73 2.46 4.71
C ALA A 99 11.77 3.16 6.07
N LYS A 100 12.20 4.42 6.09
CA LYS A 100 12.20 5.25 7.28
C LYS A 100 10.80 5.52 7.81
N PHE A 101 9.83 5.71 6.92
CA PHE A 101 8.43 5.87 7.31
C PHE A 101 7.87 4.59 7.97
N ASP A 102 8.14 3.42 7.40
CA ASP A 102 7.67 2.16 7.99
C ASP A 102 8.39 1.90 9.33
N GLN A 103 9.71 2.15 9.42
CA GLN A 103 10.47 2.04 10.65
C GLN A 103 9.97 2.99 11.75
N PHE A 104 9.69 4.25 11.39
CA PHE A 104 9.09 5.23 12.32
C PHE A 104 7.80 4.71 12.96
N PHE A 105 6.94 4.04 12.19
CA PHE A 105 5.73 3.40 12.75
C PHE A 105 6.05 2.22 13.67
N VAL A 106 7.09 1.44 13.35
CA VAL A 106 7.57 0.34 14.23
C VAL A 106 8.14 0.88 15.54
N ASP A 107 8.87 2.00 15.48
CA ASP A 107 9.47 2.66 16.66
C ASP A 107 8.40 3.25 17.60
N MET A 108 7.25 3.61 17.06
CA MET A 108 6.08 4.07 17.85
C MET A 108 5.34 2.93 18.56
N VAL A 109 5.63 1.66 18.24
CA VAL A 109 5.01 0.51 18.90
C VAL A 109 5.59 0.38 20.31
N PRO A 110 4.74 0.38 21.36
CA PRO A 110 5.18 0.34 22.75
C PRO A 110 6.07 -0.86 23.09
N GLU A 111 6.88 -0.72 24.14
CA GLU A 111 7.83 -1.77 24.58
C GLU A 111 7.14 -3.03 25.10
N TYR A 112 5.90 -2.94 25.57
CA TYR A 112 5.15 -4.10 26.00
C TYR A 112 4.69 -5.02 24.86
N VAL A 113 4.82 -4.59 23.59
CA VAL A 113 4.61 -5.43 22.41
C VAL A 113 5.94 -6.08 22.05
N ASP A 114 6.00 -7.40 22.16
CA ASP A 114 7.16 -8.15 21.69
C ASP A 114 7.33 -7.98 20.17
N LYS A 115 8.56 -7.81 19.70
CA LYS A 115 8.89 -7.65 18.28
C LYS A 115 9.88 -8.71 17.85
N VAL A 116 9.64 -9.36 16.72
CA VAL A 116 10.54 -10.36 16.16
C VAL A 116 10.72 -10.15 14.66
N ASP A 117 11.98 -10.27 14.20
CA ASP A 117 12.31 -10.30 12.77
C ASP A 117 12.18 -11.73 12.26
N ALA A 118 11.02 -12.05 11.69
CA ALA A 118 10.73 -13.37 11.14
C ALA A 118 9.67 -13.27 10.03
N ILE A 119 9.58 -14.31 9.22
CA ILE A 119 8.45 -14.50 8.32
C ILE A 119 7.57 -15.65 8.81
N CYS A 120 6.27 -15.48 8.72
CA CYS A 120 5.35 -16.60 8.92
C CYS A 120 5.24 -17.38 7.62
N THR A 121 5.51 -18.69 7.69
CA THR A 121 5.45 -19.61 6.54
C THR A 121 4.15 -20.39 6.50
N HIS A 122 3.52 -20.60 7.66
CA HIS A 122 2.25 -21.32 7.78
C HIS A 122 1.41 -20.79 8.94
N VAL A 123 0.09 -20.83 8.75
CA VAL A 123 -0.91 -20.52 9.78
C VAL A 123 -2.04 -21.53 9.67
N GLU A 124 -2.40 -22.15 10.78
CA GLU A 124 -3.55 -23.05 10.83
C GLU A 124 -4.37 -22.86 12.11
N LYS A 125 -5.64 -23.24 12.07
CA LYS A 125 -6.49 -23.27 13.25
C LYS A 125 -6.16 -24.53 14.04
N CYS A 126 -5.92 -24.40 15.34
CA CYS A 126 -5.68 -25.49 16.26
C CYS A 126 -6.83 -25.61 17.28
N ARG A 127 -6.68 -26.49 18.25
CA ARG A 127 -7.73 -26.77 19.26
C ARG A 127 -8.08 -25.53 20.08
N GLU A 128 -7.08 -24.72 20.41
CA GLU A 128 -7.19 -23.53 21.26
C GLU A 128 -6.57 -22.32 20.55
N GLY A 129 -7.23 -21.82 19.47
CA GLY A 129 -6.75 -20.66 18.71
C GLY A 129 -6.05 -20.99 17.41
N TYR A 130 -4.87 -20.45 17.18
CA TYR A 130 -4.08 -20.59 15.95
C TYR A 130 -2.65 -21.01 16.25
N CYS A 131 -2.10 -21.84 15.35
CA CYS A 131 -0.72 -22.29 15.34
C CYS A 131 -0.01 -21.61 14.15
N LEU A 132 1.15 -21.00 14.40
CA LEU A 132 1.95 -20.30 13.40
C LEU A 132 3.36 -20.84 13.35
N THR A 133 3.87 -21.06 12.14
CA THR A 133 5.28 -21.39 11.92
C THR A 133 6.02 -20.13 11.50
N LEU A 134 6.95 -19.67 12.33
CA LEU A 134 7.80 -18.50 12.07
C LEU A 134 9.22 -18.96 11.72
N ASN A 135 9.81 -18.33 10.70
CA ASN A 135 11.20 -18.56 10.27
C ASN A 135 11.97 -17.23 10.37
N ASP A 136 13.01 -17.16 11.20
CA ASP A 136 13.86 -15.99 11.40
C ASP A 136 15.08 -15.96 10.46
N GLY A 137 15.18 -16.91 9.55
CA GLY A 137 16.31 -17.10 8.64
C GLY A 137 17.38 -18.05 9.17
N VAL A 138 17.28 -18.50 10.42
CA VAL A 138 18.19 -19.47 11.06
C VAL A 138 17.43 -20.74 11.46
N GLU A 139 16.29 -20.59 12.10
CA GLU A 139 15.47 -21.68 12.59
C GLU A 139 13.97 -21.43 12.37
N GLU A 140 13.21 -22.51 12.39
CA GLU A 140 11.75 -22.44 12.43
C GLU A 140 11.26 -22.64 13.86
N LYS A 141 10.32 -21.81 14.27
CA LYS A 141 9.65 -21.87 15.56
C LYS A 141 8.15 -21.92 15.40
N VAL A 142 7.52 -22.79 16.17
CA VAL A 142 6.07 -22.87 16.26
C VAL A 142 5.62 -22.05 17.47
N ILE A 143 4.65 -21.16 17.25
CA ILE A 143 4.00 -20.39 18.30
C ILE A 143 2.49 -20.51 18.20
N TYR A 144 1.81 -20.25 19.30
CA TYR A 144 0.36 -20.33 19.42
C TYR A 144 -0.21 -18.95 19.77
N CYS A 145 -1.45 -18.68 19.36
CA CYS A 145 -2.17 -17.47 19.78
C CYS A 145 -3.68 -17.64 19.75
N ASP A 146 -4.38 -16.82 20.56
CA ASP A 146 -5.83 -16.76 20.58
C ASP A 146 -6.37 -15.98 19.37
N TYR A 147 -5.67 -14.90 19.00
CA TYR A 147 -6.02 -14.04 17.89
C TYR A 147 -4.85 -13.90 16.91
N VAL A 148 -5.13 -14.05 15.61
CA VAL A 148 -4.15 -13.79 14.57
C VAL A 148 -4.60 -12.62 13.69
N VAL A 149 -3.69 -11.68 13.41
CA VAL A 149 -3.92 -10.51 12.57
C VAL A 149 -3.00 -10.51 11.36
N GLY A 150 -3.56 -10.71 10.18
CA GLY A 150 -2.82 -10.64 8.91
C GLY A 150 -2.72 -9.18 8.42
N ALA A 151 -1.51 -8.64 8.41
CA ALA A 151 -1.14 -7.30 7.95
C ALA A 151 -0.01 -7.32 6.91
N GLU A 152 0.26 -8.48 6.28
CA GLU A 152 1.40 -8.74 5.38
C GLU A 152 1.17 -8.24 3.94
N GLY A 153 0.13 -7.45 3.72
CA GLY A 153 -0.16 -6.84 2.42
C GLY A 153 -0.67 -7.84 1.38
N ALA A 154 -0.31 -7.63 0.11
CA ALA A 154 -0.81 -8.40 -1.03
C ALA A 154 -0.61 -9.92 -0.90
N ASN A 155 0.46 -10.33 -0.24
CA ASN A 155 0.89 -11.72 -0.12
C ASN A 155 0.51 -12.39 1.21
N SER A 156 -0.46 -11.82 1.94
CA SER A 156 -0.86 -12.32 3.26
C SER A 156 -0.97 -13.84 3.34
N ILE A 157 -0.20 -14.42 4.26
CA ILE A 157 -0.23 -15.86 4.55
C ILE A 157 -1.50 -16.20 5.33
N VAL A 158 -1.94 -15.33 6.23
CA VAL A 158 -3.21 -15.51 6.96
C VAL A 158 -4.36 -15.64 5.99
N ARG A 159 -4.46 -14.74 4.98
CA ARG A 159 -5.52 -14.85 3.96
C ARG A 159 -5.40 -16.14 3.16
N LYS A 160 -4.20 -16.54 2.76
CA LYS A 160 -3.99 -17.76 1.96
C LYS A 160 -4.35 -19.04 2.71
N CYS A 161 -3.98 -19.13 3.99
CA CYS A 161 -4.18 -20.33 4.79
C CYS A 161 -5.59 -20.43 5.36
N LEU A 162 -6.13 -19.31 5.89
CA LEU A 162 -7.40 -19.35 6.63
C LEU A 162 -8.62 -18.91 5.80
N PHE A 163 -8.41 -18.17 4.69
CA PHE A 163 -9.49 -17.61 3.85
C PHE A 163 -9.20 -17.81 2.35
N PRO A 164 -8.98 -19.05 1.89
CA PRO A 164 -8.64 -19.32 0.49
C PRO A 164 -9.76 -18.93 -0.48
N GLU A 165 -11.01 -18.86 -0.02
CA GLU A 165 -12.17 -18.40 -0.78
C GLU A 165 -12.16 -16.88 -1.03
N CYS A 166 -11.41 -16.09 -0.23
CA CYS A 166 -11.30 -14.65 -0.37
C CYS A 166 -10.39 -14.30 -1.56
N LYS A 167 -10.99 -14.31 -2.76
CA LYS A 167 -10.30 -13.99 -4.00
C LYS A 167 -9.85 -12.53 -4.03
N VAL A 168 -8.68 -12.29 -4.62
CA VAL A 168 -8.14 -10.95 -4.85
C VAL A 168 -7.59 -10.85 -6.27
N HIS A 169 -7.81 -9.70 -6.91
CA HIS A 169 -7.18 -9.39 -8.18
C HIS A 169 -5.80 -8.78 -7.89
N ARG A 170 -4.76 -9.32 -8.52
CA ARG A 170 -3.37 -8.90 -8.31
C ARG A 170 -2.80 -8.25 -9.56
N TYR A 171 -2.00 -7.24 -9.32
CA TYR A 171 -1.11 -6.61 -10.30
C TYR A 171 0.33 -6.79 -9.83
N VAL A 172 1.26 -6.61 -10.76
CA VAL A 172 2.69 -6.44 -10.44
C VAL A 172 3.00 -4.96 -10.59
N ALA A 173 3.34 -4.30 -9.50
CA ALA A 173 3.93 -2.98 -9.52
C ALA A 173 5.42 -3.12 -9.81
N ILE A 174 5.90 -2.44 -10.85
CA ILE A 174 7.32 -2.38 -11.24
C ILE A 174 7.73 -0.93 -11.16
N GLN A 175 8.90 -0.65 -10.57
CA GLN A 175 9.50 0.68 -10.62
C GLN A 175 11.01 0.62 -10.85
N GLN A 176 11.52 1.61 -11.56
CA GLN A 176 12.92 1.82 -11.82
C GLN A 176 13.35 3.21 -11.37
N TRP A 177 14.58 3.31 -10.91
CA TRP A 177 15.20 4.53 -10.43
C TRP A 177 16.29 4.93 -11.42
N PHE A 178 16.36 6.21 -11.73
CA PHE A 178 17.32 6.78 -12.67
C PHE A 178 17.99 8.01 -12.07
N GLU A 179 19.20 8.34 -12.50
CA GLU A 179 19.79 9.65 -12.19
C GLU A 179 18.92 10.76 -12.80
N ALA A 180 18.74 11.86 -12.08
CA ALA A 180 18.00 13.00 -12.54
C ALA A 180 18.91 14.23 -12.62
N SER A 181 18.94 14.89 -13.79
CA SER A 181 19.61 16.18 -13.97
C SER A 181 18.78 17.37 -13.47
N GLU A 182 17.47 17.20 -13.47
CA GLU A 182 16.49 18.21 -13.05
C GLU A 182 15.38 17.54 -12.24
N GLU A 183 14.85 18.25 -11.26
CA GLU A 183 13.72 17.85 -10.46
C GLU A 183 12.53 18.79 -10.69
N ASN A 184 11.33 18.23 -10.62
CA ASN A 184 10.12 19.03 -10.64
C ASN A 184 9.16 18.58 -9.54
N PRO A 185 8.25 19.48 -9.08
CA PRO A 185 7.36 19.21 -7.96
C PRO A 185 6.06 18.49 -8.39
N TYR A 186 6.11 17.68 -9.45
CA TYR A 186 4.93 16.99 -9.96
C TYR A 186 4.98 15.49 -9.68
N TYR A 187 3.83 14.95 -9.31
CA TYR A 187 3.54 13.54 -9.49
C TYR A 187 2.92 13.38 -10.88
N SER A 188 3.65 12.83 -11.83
CA SER A 188 3.12 12.52 -13.16
C SER A 188 2.35 11.21 -13.10
N CYS A 189 1.04 11.27 -13.36
CA CYS A 189 0.14 10.11 -13.48
C CYS A 189 -0.07 9.83 -14.97
N ILE A 190 0.36 8.66 -15.44
CA ILE A 190 0.39 8.29 -16.85
C ILE A 190 -0.68 7.23 -17.10
N PHE A 191 -1.48 7.44 -18.11
CA PHE A 191 -2.49 6.50 -18.60
C PHE A 191 -2.12 6.04 -20.01
N ASP A 192 -2.16 4.71 -20.20
CA ASP A 192 -1.87 4.05 -21.46
C ASP A 192 -2.61 2.72 -21.51
N GLU A 193 -3.69 2.65 -22.29
CA GLU A 193 -4.55 1.47 -22.38
C GLU A 193 -3.81 0.26 -23.00
N GLU A 194 -2.87 0.52 -23.90
CA GLU A 194 -2.08 -0.55 -24.55
C GLU A 194 -1.24 -1.34 -23.54
N THR A 195 -0.68 -0.65 -22.54
CA THR A 195 0.29 -1.27 -21.62
C THR A 195 -0.29 -1.61 -20.26
N SER A 196 -1.27 -0.84 -19.77
CA SER A 196 -1.85 -1.09 -18.45
C SER A 196 -3.28 -0.62 -18.28
N SER A 197 -4.10 -1.44 -17.66
CA SER A 197 -5.42 -1.04 -17.12
C SER A 197 -5.31 -0.26 -15.81
N SER A 198 -4.10 0.08 -15.35
CA SER A 198 -3.80 0.88 -14.18
C SER A 198 -2.96 2.11 -14.54
N CYS A 199 -2.71 3.02 -13.58
CA CYS A 199 -1.83 4.14 -13.82
C CYS A 199 -0.36 3.77 -13.64
N SER A 200 0.48 4.48 -14.37
CA SER A 200 1.91 4.55 -14.14
C SER A 200 2.28 5.94 -13.64
N TRP A 201 3.48 6.09 -13.16
CA TRP A 201 3.92 7.31 -12.51
C TRP A 201 5.36 7.67 -12.81
N ILE A 202 5.63 8.97 -12.85
CA ILE A 202 6.97 9.54 -12.76
C ILE A 202 6.94 10.62 -11.68
N PHE A 203 7.92 10.60 -10.80
CA PHE A 203 8.17 11.66 -9.83
C PHE A 203 9.64 11.62 -9.38
N PHE A 204 10.05 12.65 -8.62
CA PHE A 204 11.43 12.82 -8.19
C PHE A 204 11.57 12.61 -6.69
N LYS A 205 12.72 12.06 -6.30
CA LYS A 205 13.07 11.80 -4.91
C LYS A 205 14.59 11.83 -4.72
N ASP A 206 15.06 12.80 -3.95
CA ASP A 206 16.47 12.92 -3.51
C ASP A 206 17.46 12.77 -4.68
N GLY A 207 17.29 13.60 -5.74
CA GLY A 207 18.14 13.59 -6.94
C GLY A 207 17.89 12.43 -7.90
N LYS A 208 16.88 11.61 -7.66
CA LYS A 208 16.54 10.46 -8.53
C LYS A 208 15.16 10.65 -9.16
N MET A 209 15.03 10.21 -10.40
CA MET A 209 13.74 10.05 -11.05
C MET A 209 13.24 8.62 -10.87
N ILE A 210 12.01 8.47 -10.45
CA ILE A 210 11.34 7.19 -10.29
C ILE A 210 10.27 7.06 -11.35
N LEU A 211 10.41 6.08 -12.24
CA LEU A 211 9.35 5.62 -13.13
C LEU A 211 8.79 4.31 -12.61
N GLY A 212 7.48 4.21 -12.50
CA GLY A 212 6.82 2.96 -12.14
C GLY A 212 5.44 2.83 -12.75
N GLY A 213 4.88 1.65 -12.63
CA GLY A 213 3.52 1.34 -13.06
C GLY A 213 3.03 0.03 -12.46
N ALA A 214 1.72 -0.21 -12.53
CA ALA A 214 1.13 -1.47 -12.12
C ALA A 214 0.52 -2.16 -13.35
N PHE A 215 0.90 -3.39 -13.57
CA PHE A 215 0.61 -4.17 -14.78
C PHE A 215 -0.05 -5.50 -14.41
N GLU A 216 -0.81 -6.06 -15.36
CA GLU A 216 -1.30 -7.44 -15.24
C GLU A 216 -0.12 -8.39 -15.11
N PRO A 217 -0.17 -9.43 -14.26
CA PRO A 217 0.98 -10.31 -14.00
C PRO A 217 1.55 -10.94 -15.26
N LYS A 218 0.68 -11.30 -16.21
CA LYS A 218 1.12 -11.82 -17.51
C LYS A 218 1.74 -10.70 -18.33
N ASN A 219 3.01 -10.88 -18.72
CA ASN A 219 3.76 -9.93 -19.54
C ASN A 219 4.04 -8.55 -18.88
N CYS A 220 3.95 -8.42 -17.55
CA CYS A 220 4.13 -7.16 -16.84
C CYS A 220 5.44 -6.43 -17.22
N ARG A 221 6.56 -7.15 -17.32
CA ARG A 221 7.85 -6.57 -17.71
C ARG A 221 7.82 -6.04 -19.15
N LYS A 222 7.27 -6.80 -20.09
CA LYS A 222 7.15 -6.36 -21.49
C LYS A 222 6.28 -5.10 -21.61
N ALA A 223 5.18 -5.06 -20.89
CA ALA A 223 4.29 -3.90 -20.85
C ALA A 223 4.99 -2.66 -20.26
N PHE A 224 5.78 -2.84 -19.20
CA PHE A 224 6.57 -1.77 -18.60
C PHE A 224 7.61 -1.20 -19.56
N GLU A 225 8.39 -2.06 -20.25
CA GLU A 225 9.38 -1.62 -21.24
C GLU A 225 8.69 -0.91 -22.43
N ARG A 226 7.59 -1.44 -22.95
CA ARG A 226 6.81 -0.79 -24.03
C ARG A 226 6.33 0.60 -23.62
N GLN A 227 5.92 0.79 -22.37
CA GLN A 227 5.50 2.09 -21.88
C GLN A 227 6.65 3.10 -21.82
N LYS A 228 7.86 2.67 -21.47
CA LYS A 228 9.08 3.50 -21.54
C LYS A 228 9.35 3.99 -22.97
N GLU A 229 9.29 3.05 -23.92
CA GLU A 229 9.45 3.38 -25.34
C GLU A 229 8.43 4.44 -25.79
N LYS A 230 7.14 4.26 -25.48
CA LYS A 230 6.08 5.22 -25.83
C LYS A 230 6.28 6.60 -25.22
N LEU A 231 6.76 6.68 -23.98
CA LEU A 231 7.06 7.95 -23.32
C LEU A 231 8.16 8.74 -24.06
N VAL A 232 9.17 8.04 -24.58
CA VAL A 232 10.25 8.63 -25.39
C VAL A 232 9.76 8.95 -26.80
N GLU A 233 9.10 8.01 -27.48
CA GLU A 233 8.54 8.19 -28.83
C GLU A 233 7.63 9.42 -28.94
N LYS A 234 6.82 9.66 -27.88
CA LYS A 234 5.87 10.79 -27.79
C LYS A 234 6.48 12.07 -27.19
N GLY A 235 7.77 12.08 -26.88
CA GLY A 235 8.50 13.25 -26.39
C GLY A 235 8.15 13.68 -24.96
N PHE A 236 7.51 12.82 -24.17
CA PHE A 236 7.26 13.11 -22.74
C PHE A 236 8.49 13.00 -21.87
N VAL A 237 9.47 12.21 -22.31
CA VAL A 237 10.77 12.01 -21.66
C VAL A 237 11.86 12.05 -22.73
N PRO A 238 13.00 12.71 -22.48
CA PRO A 238 14.12 12.74 -23.42
C PRO A 238 14.66 11.34 -23.73
N LYS A 239 15.19 11.17 -24.94
CA LYS A 239 15.86 9.93 -25.36
C LYS A 239 17.07 9.67 -24.46
N GLY A 240 17.28 8.41 -24.09
CA GLY A 240 18.42 7.97 -23.27
C GLY A 240 18.20 8.02 -21.76
N VAL A 241 17.16 8.70 -21.27
CA VAL A 241 16.90 8.82 -19.82
C VAL A 241 16.65 7.46 -19.16
N PHE A 242 16.07 6.49 -19.88
CA PHE A 242 15.75 5.17 -19.35
C PHE A 242 16.81 4.09 -19.64
N ASP A 243 17.97 4.44 -20.18
CA ASP A 243 18.96 3.44 -20.65
C ASP A 243 19.68 2.74 -19.48
N TYR A 244 19.89 3.44 -18.37
CA TYR A 244 20.68 2.94 -17.24
C TYR A 244 19.93 3.05 -15.91
N PRO A 245 19.03 2.10 -15.59
CA PRO A 245 18.36 2.12 -14.28
C PRO A 245 19.34 1.79 -13.16
N ILE A 246 19.39 2.61 -12.12
CA ILE A 246 20.17 2.41 -10.91
C ILE A 246 19.65 1.20 -10.14
N LYS A 247 18.31 1.08 -10.07
CA LYS A 247 17.61 0.06 -9.30
C LYS A 247 16.32 -0.32 -10.01
N THR A 248 15.99 -1.59 -10.00
CA THR A 248 14.70 -2.13 -10.43
C THR A 248 14.05 -2.88 -9.28
N GLU A 249 12.81 -2.57 -8.99
CA GLU A 249 12.05 -3.16 -7.92
C GLU A 249 10.68 -3.60 -8.44
N ALA A 250 10.16 -4.69 -7.86
CA ALA A 250 8.82 -5.16 -8.18
C ALA A 250 8.15 -5.78 -6.95
N CYS A 251 6.84 -5.59 -6.83
CA CYS A 251 6.05 -6.27 -5.83
C CYS A 251 4.65 -6.56 -6.36
N GLN A 252 3.99 -7.53 -5.73
CA GLN A 252 2.57 -7.72 -5.95
C GLN A 252 1.77 -6.66 -5.21
N VAL A 253 0.68 -6.20 -5.83
CA VAL A 253 -0.29 -5.28 -5.27
C VAL A 253 -1.70 -5.80 -5.52
N VAL A 254 -2.57 -5.72 -4.52
CA VAL A 254 -3.98 -6.06 -4.65
C VAL A 254 -4.72 -4.88 -5.28
N ARG A 255 -5.62 -5.17 -6.21
CA ARG A 255 -6.56 -4.18 -6.74
C ARG A 255 -7.99 -4.60 -6.45
N PRO A 256 -8.73 -3.88 -5.62
CA PRO A 256 -10.13 -4.18 -5.35
C PRO A 256 -10.96 -4.20 -6.63
N HIS A 257 -11.91 -5.13 -6.70
CA HIS A 257 -12.86 -5.27 -7.79
C HIS A 257 -14.28 -5.34 -7.22
N LEU A 258 -15.28 -4.98 -8.01
CA LEU A 258 -16.68 -5.03 -7.57
C LEU A 258 -17.14 -6.47 -7.23
N ASP A 259 -16.57 -7.45 -7.93
CA ASP A 259 -16.89 -8.87 -7.74
C ASP A 259 -16.18 -9.52 -6.54
N TYR A 260 -15.17 -8.85 -5.98
CA TYR A 260 -14.39 -9.36 -4.86
C TYR A 260 -14.55 -8.45 -3.65
N GLY A 261 -15.19 -8.99 -2.62
CA GLY A 261 -15.40 -8.27 -1.36
C GLY A 261 -14.11 -8.03 -0.58
N ILE A 262 -14.22 -7.17 0.42
CA ILE A 262 -13.17 -6.99 1.43
C ILE A 262 -13.25 -8.16 2.41
N CYS A 263 -12.16 -8.88 2.57
CA CYS A 263 -12.02 -9.98 3.52
C CYS A 263 -11.48 -9.44 4.85
N GLN A 264 -12.34 -9.32 5.85
CA GLN A 264 -11.96 -8.81 7.17
C GLN A 264 -11.63 -9.92 8.17
N GLY A 265 -11.75 -11.18 7.73
CA GLY A 265 -11.56 -12.34 8.56
C GLY A 265 -12.84 -12.93 9.13
N ALA A 266 -12.67 -13.90 9.99
CA ALA A 266 -13.74 -14.60 10.70
C ALA A 266 -13.26 -15.02 12.10
N GLU A 267 -14.18 -15.23 13.04
CA GLU A 267 -13.86 -15.64 14.40
C GLU A 267 -12.76 -14.75 15.02
N HIS A 268 -11.62 -15.33 15.36
CA HIS A 268 -10.48 -14.68 15.99
C HIS A 268 -9.30 -14.44 14.98
N ALA A 269 -9.51 -14.66 13.69
CA ALA A 269 -8.54 -14.33 12.66
C ALA A 269 -8.99 -13.09 11.87
N PHE A 270 -8.18 -12.05 11.86
CA PHE A 270 -8.48 -10.76 11.25
C PHE A 270 -7.52 -10.43 10.12
N LEU A 271 -8.01 -9.68 9.14
CA LEU A 271 -7.19 -9.11 8.08
C LEU A 271 -7.34 -7.59 8.07
N ILE A 272 -6.21 -6.87 7.96
CA ILE A 272 -6.16 -5.40 7.91
C ILE A 272 -5.32 -4.92 6.73
N GLY A 273 -5.48 -3.68 6.33
CA GLY A 273 -4.76 -3.09 5.21
C GLY A 273 -4.97 -3.85 3.90
N GLU A 274 -3.95 -3.94 3.10
CA GLU A 274 -4.00 -4.60 1.80
C GLU A 274 -4.20 -6.12 1.92
N ALA A 275 -3.87 -6.73 3.06
CA ALA A 275 -4.19 -8.13 3.34
C ALA A 275 -5.70 -8.38 3.33
N ALA A 276 -6.49 -7.45 3.81
CA ALA A 276 -7.96 -7.47 3.73
C ALA A 276 -8.51 -7.03 2.37
N GLY A 277 -7.70 -6.45 1.49
CA GLY A 277 -8.13 -5.79 0.26
C GLY A 277 -8.40 -4.29 0.42
N PHE A 278 -8.05 -3.68 1.55
CA PHE A 278 -8.16 -2.24 1.77
C PHE A 278 -7.03 -1.48 1.06
N ILE A 279 -7.32 -1.05 -0.15
CA ILE A 279 -6.46 -0.24 -1.02
C ILE A 279 -7.35 0.47 -2.05
N SER A 280 -6.90 1.59 -2.59
CA SER A 280 -7.65 2.31 -3.63
C SER A 280 -7.65 1.57 -4.96
N ALA A 281 -8.82 1.17 -5.46
CA ALA A 281 -8.95 0.57 -6.79
C ALA A 281 -8.57 1.51 -7.95
N SER A 282 -8.61 2.82 -7.71
CA SER A 282 -8.35 3.85 -8.73
C SER A 282 -6.93 4.39 -8.76
N SER A 283 -6.14 4.26 -7.68
CA SER A 283 -4.78 4.82 -7.60
C SER A 283 -3.75 3.91 -6.96
N LEU A 284 -4.16 2.74 -6.48
CA LEU A 284 -3.34 1.79 -5.72
C LEU A 284 -2.68 2.43 -4.47
N GLU A 285 -3.22 3.56 -3.99
CA GLU A 285 -2.86 4.15 -2.72
C GLU A 285 -3.39 3.28 -1.59
N GLY A 286 -2.51 2.85 -0.70
CA GLY A 286 -2.84 1.91 0.37
C GLY A 286 -2.52 2.40 1.77
N ILE A 287 -1.70 3.46 1.94
CA ILE A 287 -1.24 3.90 3.27
C ILE A 287 -2.42 4.40 4.11
N SER A 288 -3.31 5.25 3.56
CA SER A 288 -4.48 5.72 4.28
C SER A 288 -5.43 4.60 4.69
N PHE A 289 -5.61 3.62 3.82
CA PHE A 289 -6.43 2.44 4.11
C PHE A 289 -5.80 1.52 5.17
N ALA A 290 -4.48 1.38 5.13
CA ALA A 290 -3.70 0.62 6.10
C ALA A 290 -3.84 1.22 7.52
N LEU A 291 -3.57 2.53 7.64
CA LEU A 291 -3.72 3.25 8.90
C LEU A 291 -5.14 3.18 9.45
N ALA A 292 -6.15 3.46 8.61
CA ALA A 292 -7.55 3.46 9.02
C ALA A 292 -8.04 2.07 9.46
N SER A 293 -7.65 1.00 8.76
CA SER A 293 -8.07 -0.36 9.11
C SER A 293 -7.39 -0.89 10.37
N GLY A 294 -6.10 -0.55 10.59
CA GLY A 294 -5.38 -0.87 11.82
C GLY A 294 -6.02 -0.19 13.04
N GLU A 295 -6.32 1.11 12.93
CA GLU A 295 -7.03 1.88 13.97
C GLU A 295 -8.43 1.30 14.25
N ALA A 296 -9.18 0.93 13.20
CA ALA A 296 -10.52 0.37 13.35
C ALA A 296 -10.50 -0.98 14.10
N LEU A 297 -9.50 -1.83 13.84
CA LEU A 297 -9.34 -3.09 14.55
C LEU A 297 -8.94 -2.83 16.02
N ALA A 298 -8.02 -1.89 16.29
CA ALA A 298 -7.65 -1.54 17.66
C ALA A 298 -8.85 -1.06 18.49
N LYS A 299 -9.70 -0.19 17.90
CA LYS A 299 -10.96 0.22 18.54
C LYS A 299 -11.89 -0.96 18.82
N ALA A 300 -11.90 -1.98 17.95
CA ALA A 300 -12.72 -3.15 18.16
C ALA A 300 -12.22 -4.01 19.34
N PHE A 301 -10.92 -4.10 19.54
CA PHE A 301 -10.31 -4.80 20.67
C PHE A 301 -10.57 -4.11 22.03
N LEU A 302 -10.80 -2.80 22.05
CA LEU A 302 -11.15 -2.08 23.28
C LEU A 302 -12.54 -2.43 23.82
N GLU A 303 -13.48 -2.84 22.98
CA GLU A 303 -14.89 -3.11 23.35
C GLU A 303 -15.17 -4.57 23.75
N GLU A 304 -14.25 -5.50 23.61
CA GLU A 304 -14.22 -6.91 24.05
C GLU A 304 -15.35 -7.83 23.56
N LYS A 305 -16.53 -7.31 23.28
CA LYS A 305 -17.67 -8.09 22.83
C LYS A 305 -17.78 -8.08 21.32
N ASP A 306 -17.66 -9.28 20.72
CA ASP A 306 -17.81 -9.48 19.27
C ASP A 306 -16.91 -8.54 18.44
N ILE A 307 -15.59 -8.70 18.63
CA ILE A 307 -14.53 -7.90 17.98
C ILE A 307 -14.76 -7.83 16.46
N LEU A 308 -15.11 -8.94 15.81
CA LEU A 308 -15.32 -8.98 14.36
C LEU A 308 -16.49 -8.09 13.92
N LYS A 309 -17.60 -8.14 14.64
CA LYS A 309 -18.77 -7.29 14.34
C LYS A 309 -18.45 -5.82 14.55
N LYS A 310 -17.74 -5.48 15.61
CA LYS A 310 -17.27 -4.11 15.86
C LYS A 310 -16.31 -3.65 14.78
N TYR A 311 -15.32 -4.46 14.40
CA TYR A 311 -14.38 -4.16 13.32
C TYR A 311 -15.12 -3.93 11.98
N LYS A 312 -16.10 -4.76 11.65
CA LYS A 312 -16.97 -4.57 10.48
C LYS A 312 -17.77 -3.26 10.56
N LYS A 313 -18.20 -2.84 11.75
CA LYS A 313 -18.90 -1.56 11.97
C LYS A 313 -17.94 -0.38 11.76
N GLU A 314 -16.79 -0.37 12.42
CA GLU A 314 -15.79 0.70 12.33
C GLU A 314 -15.25 0.92 10.90
N THR A 315 -15.13 -0.15 10.11
CA THR A 315 -14.67 -0.07 8.72
C THR A 315 -15.79 0.16 7.68
N ARG A 316 -17.03 0.44 8.09
CA ARG A 316 -18.15 0.64 7.14
C ARG A 316 -17.86 1.77 6.14
N SER A 317 -17.39 2.91 6.63
CA SER A 317 -17.01 4.05 5.78
C SER A 317 -15.84 3.71 4.84
N LEU A 318 -14.85 2.97 5.35
CA LEU A 318 -13.70 2.53 4.58
C LEU A 318 -14.10 1.58 3.45
N ARG A 319 -15.01 0.64 3.71
CA ARG A 319 -15.58 -0.26 2.68
C ARG A 319 -16.34 0.52 1.62
N LEU A 320 -17.19 1.48 2.04
CA LEU A 320 -17.90 2.35 1.10
C LEU A 320 -16.91 3.15 0.25
N LYS A 321 -15.86 3.70 0.85
CA LYS A 321 -14.79 4.41 0.14
C LYS A 321 -14.11 3.49 -0.89
N THR A 322 -13.80 2.25 -0.53
CA THR A 322 -13.22 1.26 -1.44
C THR A 322 -14.16 0.99 -2.62
N TRP A 323 -15.44 0.76 -2.35
CA TRP A 323 -16.46 0.55 -3.38
C TRP A 323 -16.59 1.74 -4.34
N LEU A 324 -16.66 2.96 -3.80
CA LEU A 324 -16.68 4.19 -4.61
C LEU A 324 -15.45 4.33 -5.51
N LYS A 325 -14.26 3.91 -5.03
CA LYS A 325 -13.05 3.89 -5.85
C LYS A 325 -13.13 2.84 -6.97
N CYS A 326 -13.81 1.71 -6.75
CA CYS A 326 -14.08 0.73 -7.82
C CYS A 326 -15.04 1.31 -8.88
N VAL A 327 -16.12 1.98 -8.45
CA VAL A 327 -17.06 2.66 -9.36
C VAL A 327 -16.40 3.79 -10.15
N LYS A 328 -15.49 4.54 -9.53
CA LYS A 328 -14.73 5.62 -10.19
C LYS A 328 -13.74 5.10 -11.25
N ARG A 329 -13.28 3.86 -11.13
CA ARG A 329 -12.24 3.27 -11.98
C ARG A 329 -12.50 3.42 -13.49
N PRO A 330 -13.68 3.08 -14.06
CA PRO A 330 -13.95 3.22 -15.48
C PRO A 330 -13.78 4.65 -16.00
N PHE A 331 -14.15 5.65 -15.20
CA PHE A 331 -14.00 7.07 -15.59
C PHE A 331 -12.55 7.52 -15.70
N MET A 332 -11.61 6.83 -15.03
CA MET A 332 -10.19 7.13 -15.10
C MET A 332 -9.49 6.32 -16.20
N TYR A 333 -9.89 5.07 -16.39
CA TYR A 333 -9.12 4.12 -17.21
C TYR A 333 -9.74 3.85 -18.58
N HIS A 334 -11.03 4.05 -18.77
CA HIS A 334 -11.63 3.96 -20.11
C HIS A 334 -11.28 5.22 -20.93
N PRO A 335 -10.62 5.10 -22.11
CA PRO A 335 -10.07 6.24 -22.85
C PRO A 335 -11.09 7.33 -23.15
N LEU A 336 -12.29 6.98 -23.62
CA LEU A 336 -13.34 7.95 -23.94
C LEU A 336 -13.81 8.73 -22.72
N LEU A 337 -14.06 8.03 -21.59
CA LEU A 337 -14.52 8.68 -20.36
C LEU A 337 -13.42 9.57 -19.75
N ARG A 338 -12.18 9.07 -19.74
CA ARG A 338 -11.00 9.85 -19.31
C ARG A 338 -10.83 11.11 -20.16
N ASN A 339 -10.93 10.99 -21.48
CA ASN A 339 -10.83 12.12 -22.39
C ASN A 339 -11.90 13.17 -22.11
N LEU A 340 -13.15 12.79 -21.87
CA LEU A 340 -14.22 13.71 -21.49
C LEU A 340 -13.91 14.43 -20.17
N VAL A 341 -13.44 13.71 -19.15
CA VAL A 341 -13.04 14.28 -17.86
C VAL A 341 -11.89 15.28 -18.05
N MET A 342 -10.85 14.91 -18.80
CA MET A 342 -9.71 15.81 -19.04
C MET A 342 -10.08 17.04 -19.87
N LYS A 343 -10.95 16.90 -20.87
CA LYS A 343 -11.45 18.04 -21.67
C LYS A 343 -12.33 19.00 -20.89
N SER A 344 -13.09 18.52 -19.91
CA SER A 344 -13.94 19.35 -19.08
C SER A 344 -13.17 20.44 -18.30
N GLY A 345 -11.87 20.20 -18.04
CA GLY A 345 -11.04 21.13 -17.28
C GLY A 345 -11.42 21.30 -15.81
N ILE A 346 -12.39 20.51 -15.31
CA ILE A 346 -12.82 20.57 -13.90
C ILE A 346 -11.63 20.28 -12.98
N THR A 347 -11.42 21.15 -11.98
CA THR A 347 -10.32 21.10 -10.99
C THR A 347 -8.90 21.21 -11.57
N THR A 348 -8.75 21.56 -12.85
CA THR A 348 -7.42 21.78 -13.43
C THR A 348 -6.82 23.11 -12.96
N ILE A 349 -5.49 23.14 -12.83
CA ILE A 349 -4.72 24.37 -12.56
C ILE A 349 -3.89 24.75 -13.79
N LYS A 350 -3.61 26.05 -13.95
CA LYS A 350 -2.68 26.54 -14.97
C LYS A 350 -1.29 26.64 -14.35
N VAL A 351 -0.38 25.85 -14.85
CA VAL A 351 1.05 25.98 -14.50
C VAL A 351 1.64 27.04 -15.40
N LYS A 352 2.30 28.04 -14.80
CA LYS A 352 3.09 29.02 -15.54
C LYS A 352 4.50 28.43 -15.68
N VAL A 353 4.86 28.08 -16.88
CA VAL A 353 6.21 27.65 -17.25
C VAL A 353 7.02 28.87 -17.60
#